data_cd4f5c75a3e0aa4b61764e84f6d403f9
#
_entry.id   cd4f5c75a3e0aa4b61764e84f6d403f9
#
_cell.length_a   1.000
_cell.length_b   1.000
_cell.length_c   1.000
_cell.angle_alpha   90.00
_cell.angle_beta   90.00
_cell.angle_gamma   90.00
#
_symmetry.space_group_name_H-M   'P 1'
#
loop_
_entity.id
_entity.type
_entity.pdbx_description
1 polymer ?
#
loop_
_entity_poly.entity_id
_entity_poly.type
_entity_poly.pdbx_seq_one_letter_code
_entity_poly.pdbx_strand_id
1 'polypeptide(L)'
;NGGQSVIQNYIKHFQHSPFNKKSRSSLCVFITCAETEHEARQLARSRDLVLLKRSKGERGPYPSDDEIESYPYTEQDLKLIEYNRPQSLYGDPDQCVEILSEMANDYQVEELVILTICHDPKDRKASYKLLADAFNTRKS
;
A
#
# COMPACT_ATOMS: atom_id res chain seq x y z
N ASN A 1 14.10 6.01 3.45
CA ASN A 1 13.35 4.76 3.61
C ASN A 1 14.07 3.82 4.59
N GLY A 2 13.76 3.94 5.90
CA GLY A 2 14.45 3.17 6.95
C GLY A 2 14.07 1.69 7.05
N GLY A 3 13.00 1.23 6.40
CA GLY A 3 12.51 -0.14 6.52
C GLY A 3 13.45 -1.20 5.96
N GLN A 4 14.07 -0.94 4.83
CA GLN A 4 14.99 -1.88 4.19
C GLN A 4 16.23 -2.15 5.06
N SER A 5 16.83 -1.09 5.61
CA SER A 5 17.99 -1.23 6.52
C SER A 5 17.64 -1.97 7.82
N VAL A 6 16.41 -1.79 8.32
CA VAL A 6 15.94 -2.51 9.52
C VAL A 6 15.83 -4.01 9.24
N ILE A 7 15.22 -4.39 8.10
CA ILE A 7 15.10 -5.80 7.71
C ILE A 7 16.48 -6.42 7.49
N GLN A 8 17.38 -5.75 6.76
CA GLN A 8 18.75 -6.22 6.54
C GLN A 8 19.51 -6.40 7.86
N ASN A 9 19.37 -5.44 8.77
CA ASN A 9 20.01 -5.55 10.10
C ASN A 9 19.44 -6.72 10.90
N TYR A 10 18.12 -6.95 10.85
CA TYR A 10 17.49 -8.12 11.48
C TYR A 10 18.02 -9.43 10.90
N ILE A 11 18.07 -9.58 9.57
CA ILE A 11 18.58 -10.79 8.91
C ILE A 11 20.03 -11.06 9.30
N LYS A 12 20.86 -10.02 9.30
CA LYS A 12 22.29 -10.12 9.62
C LYS A 12 22.55 -10.57 11.07
N HIS A 13 21.70 -10.15 12.01
CA HIS A 13 21.89 -10.45 13.44
C HIS A 13 20.95 -11.53 13.96
N PHE A 14 20.23 -12.21 13.04
CA PHE A 14 19.31 -13.26 13.43
C PHE A 14 20.06 -14.43 14.09
N GLN A 15 19.58 -14.83 15.27
CA GLN A 15 20.09 -15.99 15.99
C GLN A 15 19.11 -17.16 15.87
N HIS A 16 19.60 -18.31 15.43
CA HIS A 16 18.78 -19.51 15.35
C HIS A 16 18.33 -19.97 16.73
N SER A 17 17.11 -20.48 16.79
CA SER A 17 16.55 -21.09 18.00
C SER A 17 15.97 -22.48 17.66
N PRO A 18 15.63 -23.30 18.67
CA PRO A 18 14.95 -24.57 18.43
C PRO A 18 13.64 -24.43 17.62
N PHE A 19 12.98 -23.27 17.74
CA PHE A 19 11.69 -22.99 17.09
C PHE A 19 11.84 -22.29 15.73
N ASN A 20 12.86 -21.44 15.58
CA ASN A 20 13.09 -20.65 14.37
C ASN A 20 14.47 -20.93 13.78
N LYS A 21 14.48 -21.66 12.66
CA LYS A 21 15.70 -22.03 11.91
C LYS A 21 16.11 -20.99 10.86
N LYS A 22 15.21 -20.09 10.49
CA LYS A 22 15.43 -19.02 9.50
C LYS A 22 14.88 -17.71 10.02
N SER A 23 15.51 -16.61 9.63
CA SER A 23 14.92 -15.28 9.77
C SER A 23 13.64 -15.22 8.96
N ARG A 24 12.60 -14.60 9.49
CA ARG A 24 11.35 -14.34 8.78
C ARG A 24 10.99 -12.88 8.98
N SER A 25 10.76 -12.20 7.88
CA SER A 25 10.30 -10.81 7.88
C SER A 25 9.15 -10.67 6.89
N SER A 26 8.19 -9.85 7.22
CA SER A 26 7.09 -9.46 6.36
C SER A 26 7.07 -7.95 6.18
N LEU A 27 6.59 -7.50 5.04
CA LEU A 27 6.40 -6.07 4.75
C LEU A 27 4.91 -5.79 4.61
N CYS A 28 4.43 -4.80 5.35
CA CYS A 28 3.06 -4.31 5.20
C CYS A 28 3.01 -3.20 4.16
N VAL A 29 2.19 -3.38 3.13
CA VAL A 29 2.07 -2.47 1.98
C VAL A 29 0.64 -1.98 1.84
N PHE A 30 0.49 -0.67 1.73
CA PHE A 30 -0.79 -0.06 1.38
C PHE A 30 -0.89 0.11 -0.13
N ILE A 31 -1.77 -0.67 -0.74
CA ILE A 31 -2.00 -0.64 -2.18
C ILE A 31 -3.49 -0.82 -2.50
N THR A 32 -3.96 -0.10 -3.50
CA THR A 32 -5.32 -0.18 -4.02
C THR A 32 -5.29 -0.68 -5.46
N CYS A 33 -5.96 -1.79 -5.72
CA CYS A 33 -6.08 -2.38 -7.04
C CYS A 33 -7.51 -2.21 -7.55
N ALA A 34 -7.66 -1.82 -8.81
CA ALA A 34 -8.93 -1.79 -9.53
C ALA A 34 -8.74 -2.37 -10.94
N GLU A 35 -9.82 -2.51 -11.72
CA GLU A 35 -9.72 -3.05 -13.08
C GLU A 35 -8.86 -2.19 -14.01
N THR A 36 -8.81 -0.88 -13.74
CA THR A 36 -7.97 0.07 -14.47
C THR A 36 -7.17 0.94 -13.49
N GLU A 37 -6.01 1.43 -13.94
CA GLU A 37 -5.20 2.39 -13.17
C GLU A 37 -5.99 3.64 -12.80
N HIS A 38 -6.84 4.13 -13.72
CA HIS A 38 -7.67 5.30 -13.47
C HIS A 38 -8.61 5.09 -12.28
N GLU A 39 -9.32 3.98 -12.24
CA GLU A 39 -10.21 3.62 -11.12
C GLU A 39 -9.43 3.43 -9.82
N ALA A 40 -8.30 2.71 -9.88
CA ALA A 40 -7.43 2.52 -8.72
C ALA A 40 -6.96 3.85 -8.13
N ARG A 41 -6.60 4.80 -8.99
CA ARG A 41 -6.22 6.16 -8.60
C ARG A 41 -7.36 6.90 -7.91
N GLN A 42 -8.59 6.81 -8.43
CA GLN A 42 -9.77 7.43 -7.80
C GLN A 42 -9.99 6.87 -6.38
N LEU A 43 -9.96 5.56 -6.23
CA LEU A 43 -10.12 4.91 -4.93
C LEU A 43 -9.01 5.27 -3.93
N ALA A 44 -7.76 5.42 -4.41
CA ALA A 44 -6.61 5.80 -3.57
C ALA A 44 -6.71 7.22 -3.02
N ARG A 45 -7.49 8.13 -3.62
CA ARG A 45 -7.70 9.52 -3.17
C ARG A 45 -8.22 9.60 -1.73
N SER A 46 -9.02 8.63 -1.30
CA SER A 46 -9.51 8.57 0.07
C SER A 46 -8.35 8.46 1.08
N ARG A 47 -7.37 7.62 0.78
CA ARG A 47 -6.17 7.49 1.60
C ARG A 47 -5.26 8.72 1.51
N ASP A 48 -5.11 9.28 0.32
CA ASP A 48 -4.31 10.49 0.11
C ASP A 48 -4.81 11.64 0.99
N LEU A 49 -6.13 11.87 1.01
CA LEU A 49 -6.72 12.90 1.85
C LEU A 49 -6.57 12.59 3.35
N VAL A 50 -6.67 11.32 3.76
CA VAL A 50 -6.40 10.94 5.15
C VAL A 50 -4.97 11.23 5.56
N LEU A 51 -3.98 10.91 4.72
CA LEU A 51 -2.57 11.21 5.00
C LEU A 51 -2.32 12.71 5.08
N LEU A 52 -2.94 13.47 4.17
CA LEU A 52 -2.89 14.92 4.18
C LEU A 52 -3.49 15.51 5.46
N LYS A 53 -4.71 15.12 5.83
CA LYS A 53 -5.37 15.56 7.08
C LYS A 53 -4.52 15.22 8.30
N ARG A 54 -3.95 14.02 8.37
CA ARG A 54 -3.06 13.59 9.46
C ARG A 54 -1.81 14.45 9.57
N SER A 55 -1.21 14.86 8.46
CA SER A 55 -0.05 15.77 8.47
C SER A 55 -0.38 17.15 9.03
N LYS A 56 -1.65 17.56 8.93
CA LYS A 56 -2.20 18.80 9.53
C LYS A 56 -2.68 18.61 10.98
N GLY A 57 -2.50 17.41 11.56
CA GLY A 57 -2.96 17.08 12.92
C GLY A 57 -4.43 16.70 13.02
N GLU A 58 -5.13 16.60 11.89
CA GLU A 58 -6.54 16.21 11.82
C GLU A 58 -6.69 14.70 11.86
N ARG A 59 -7.72 14.21 12.55
CA ARG A 59 -8.08 12.79 12.61
C ARG A 59 -9.57 12.65 12.36
N GLY A 60 -9.96 11.61 11.61
CA GLY A 60 -11.34 11.35 11.27
C GLY A 60 -11.53 10.02 10.56
N PRO A 61 -12.76 9.69 10.18
CA PRO A 61 -13.06 8.55 9.32
C PRO A 61 -12.43 8.73 7.94
N TYR A 62 -12.44 7.68 7.14
CA TYR A 62 -12.03 7.78 5.74
C TYR A 62 -13.06 8.61 4.97
N PRO A 63 -12.61 9.62 4.22
CA PRO A 63 -13.49 10.55 3.53
C PRO A 63 -14.26 9.85 2.39
N SER A 64 -15.49 10.30 2.16
CA SER A 64 -16.28 9.93 0.99
C SER A 64 -15.79 10.65 -0.26
N ASP A 65 -16.29 10.23 -1.42
CA ASP A 65 -15.96 10.87 -2.71
C ASP A 65 -16.38 12.35 -2.71
N ASP A 66 -17.55 12.67 -2.15
CA ASP A 66 -18.02 14.06 -2.02
C ASP A 66 -17.08 14.91 -1.17
N GLU A 67 -16.58 14.37 -0.07
CA GLU A 67 -15.59 15.06 0.78
C GLU A 67 -14.25 15.27 0.04
N ILE A 68 -13.83 14.27 -0.73
CA ILE A 68 -12.59 14.35 -1.53
C ILE A 68 -12.71 15.42 -2.60
N GLU A 69 -13.84 15.49 -3.30
CA GLU A 69 -14.07 16.45 -4.38
C GLU A 69 -14.26 17.88 -3.88
N SER A 70 -14.91 18.05 -2.73
CA SER A 70 -15.15 19.35 -2.13
C SER A 70 -13.98 19.88 -1.29
N TYR A 71 -12.94 19.07 -1.02
CA TYR A 71 -11.82 19.51 -0.20
C TYR A 71 -11.01 20.61 -0.91
N PRO A 72 -10.72 21.75 -0.24
CA PRO A 72 -10.03 22.88 -0.84
C PRO A 72 -8.51 22.64 -0.89
N TYR A 73 -8.06 21.79 -1.80
CA TYR A 73 -6.63 21.48 -1.96
C TYR A 73 -5.83 22.74 -2.33
N THR A 74 -4.78 23.02 -1.58
CA THR A 74 -3.77 24.00 -1.96
C THR A 74 -2.68 23.35 -2.83
N GLU A 75 -1.87 24.15 -3.50
CA GLU A 75 -0.71 23.65 -4.24
C GLU A 75 0.27 22.88 -3.35
N GLN A 76 0.43 23.32 -2.10
CA GLN A 76 1.27 22.63 -1.11
C GLN A 76 0.69 21.26 -0.73
N ASP A 77 -0.64 21.14 -0.63
CA ASP A 77 -1.32 19.89 -0.35
C ASP A 77 -1.09 18.87 -1.47
N LEU A 78 -1.17 19.30 -2.72
CA LEU A 78 -0.91 18.44 -3.87
C LEU A 78 0.55 17.95 -3.91
N LYS A 79 1.50 18.81 -3.61
CA LYS A 79 2.93 18.43 -3.49
C LYS A 79 3.15 17.42 -2.36
N LEU A 80 2.46 17.58 -1.24
CA LEU A 80 2.57 16.66 -0.12
C LEU A 80 1.93 15.29 -0.42
N ILE A 81 0.81 15.26 -1.15
CA ILE A 81 0.20 14.03 -1.64
C ILE A 81 1.19 13.26 -2.52
N GLU A 82 1.84 13.92 -3.48
CA GLU A 82 2.84 13.28 -4.35
C GLU A 82 4.06 12.81 -3.56
N TYR A 83 4.53 13.57 -2.59
CA TYR A 83 5.61 13.15 -1.70
C TYR A 83 5.26 11.88 -0.90
N ASN A 84 4.00 11.73 -0.51
CA ASN A 84 3.51 10.57 0.23
C ASN A 84 3.09 9.39 -0.67
N ARG A 85 3.22 9.50 -2.00
CA ARG A 85 2.81 8.46 -2.95
C ARG A 85 3.33 7.05 -2.63
N PRO A 86 4.59 6.86 -2.15
CA PRO A 86 5.07 5.54 -1.72
C PRO A 86 4.28 4.91 -0.56
N GLN A 87 3.47 5.69 0.15
CA GLN A 87 2.60 5.22 1.23
C GLN A 87 1.14 4.99 0.79
N SER A 88 0.83 5.26 -0.49
CA SER A 88 -0.51 5.17 -1.07
C SER A 88 -0.40 4.68 -2.51
N LEU A 89 0.02 3.43 -2.68
CA LEU A 89 0.22 2.81 -3.98
C LEU A 89 -1.13 2.43 -4.60
N TYR A 90 -1.19 2.45 -5.92
CA TYR A 90 -2.36 2.03 -6.68
C TYR A 90 -1.95 1.54 -8.08
N GLY A 91 -2.84 0.78 -8.72
CA GLY A 91 -2.65 0.32 -10.08
C GLY A 91 -3.72 -0.66 -10.52
N ASP A 92 -3.67 -1.05 -11.79
CA ASP A 92 -4.36 -2.22 -12.29
C ASP A 92 -3.71 -3.52 -11.74
N PRO A 93 -4.30 -4.71 -11.98
CA PRO A 93 -3.76 -5.95 -11.43
C PRO A 93 -2.32 -6.24 -11.83
N ASP A 94 -1.93 -5.96 -13.08
CA ASP A 94 -0.58 -6.23 -13.56
C ASP A 94 0.45 -5.28 -12.94
N GLN A 95 0.13 -3.99 -12.90
CA GLN A 95 0.95 -2.96 -12.24
C GLN A 95 1.12 -3.26 -10.76
N CYS A 96 0.04 -3.65 -10.08
CA CYS A 96 0.11 -3.98 -8.65
C CYS A 96 1.01 -5.19 -8.38
N VAL A 97 0.95 -6.24 -9.20
CA VAL A 97 1.82 -7.41 -9.04
C VAL A 97 3.28 -7.05 -9.30
N GLU A 98 3.56 -6.20 -10.29
CA GLU A 98 4.92 -5.71 -10.58
C GLU A 98 5.48 -4.92 -9.39
N ILE A 99 4.76 -3.89 -8.93
CA ILE A 99 5.14 -3.08 -7.76
C ILE A 99 5.41 -3.96 -6.52
N LEU A 100 4.50 -4.88 -6.21
CA LEU A 100 4.62 -5.73 -5.04
C LEU A 100 5.78 -6.72 -5.16
N SER A 101 6.03 -7.26 -6.35
CA SER A 101 7.14 -8.17 -6.60
C SER A 101 8.50 -7.46 -6.48
N GLU A 102 8.61 -6.26 -7.02
CA GLU A 102 9.81 -5.41 -6.86
C GLU A 102 10.05 -5.09 -5.38
N MET A 103 9.02 -4.68 -4.65
CA MET A 103 9.13 -4.41 -3.22
C MET A 103 9.57 -5.64 -2.43
N ALA A 104 9.01 -6.82 -2.71
CA ALA A 104 9.42 -8.05 -2.04
C ALA A 104 10.91 -8.36 -2.27
N ASN A 105 11.40 -8.16 -3.49
CA ASN A 105 12.80 -8.35 -3.85
C ASN A 105 13.71 -7.32 -3.17
N ASP A 106 13.36 -6.04 -3.25
CA ASP A 106 14.15 -4.93 -2.68
C ASP A 106 14.31 -5.04 -1.16
N TYR A 107 13.24 -5.45 -0.49
CA TYR A 107 13.23 -5.65 0.96
C TYR A 107 13.67 -7.05 1.38
N GLN A 108 13.89 -7.96 0.44
CA GLN A 108 14.28 -9.35 0.71
C GLN A 108 13.31 -10.06 1.68
N VAL A 109 12.01 -9.87 1.45
CA VAL A 109 10.94 -10.49 2.23
C VAL A 109 10.22 -11.58 1.42
N GLU A 110 9.86 -12.67 2.10
CA GLU A 110 9.09 -13.76 1.50
C GLU A 110 7.56 -13.54 1.63
N GLU A 111 7.15 -12.58 2.46
CA GLU A 111 5.75 -12.31 2.77
C GLU A 111 5.43 -10.82 2.70
N LEU A 112 4.36 -10.51 1.97
CA LEU A 112 3.75 -9.19 1.95
C LEU A 112 2.38 -9.23 2.61
N VAL A 113 2.13 -8.30 3.52
CA VAL A 113 0.82 -8.07 4.13
C VAL A 113 0.18 -6.90 3.42
N ILE A 114 -0.89 -7.16 2.69
CA ILE A 114 -1.57 -6.13 1.89
C ILE A 114 -2.66 -5.46 2.71
N LEU A 115 -2.64 -4.15 2.73
CA LEU A 115 -3.72 -3.32 3.26
C LEU A 115 -4.28 -2.44 2.15
N THR A 116 -5.56 -2.66 1.84
CA THR A 116 -6.34 -1.77 0.97
C THR A 116 -7.33 -1.00 1.82
N ILE A 117 -7.32 0.31 1.69
CA ILE A 117 -8.22 1.19 2.43
C ILE A 117 -8.91 2.13 1.45
N CYS A 118 -10.21 1.87 1.24
CA CYS A 118 -11.14 2.67 0.48
C CYS A 118 -12.32 3.08 1.36
N HIS A 119 -13.07 4.09 0.94
CA HIS A 119 -14.28 4.50 1.66
C HIS A 119 -15.34 3.39 1.63
N ASP A 120 -15.66 2.84 0.45
CA ASP A 120 -16.63 1.74 0.31
C ASP A 120 -15.96 0.38 0.61
N PRO A 121 -16.52 -0.43 1.53
CA PRO A 121 -16.05 -1.80 1.78
C PRO A 121 -16.14 -2.74 0.56
N LYS A 122 -17.02 -2.45 -0.41
CA LYS A 122 -17.14 -3.24 -1.65
C LYS A 122 -15.90 -3.08 -2.51
N ASP A 123 -15.41 -1.86 -2.68
CA ASP A 123 -14.21 -1.56 -3.46
C ASP A 123 -12.98 -2.17 -2.82
N ARG A 124 -12.90 -2.12 -1.49
CA ARG A 124 -11.84 -2.80 -0.74
C ARG A 124 -11.84 -4.31 -0.98
N LYS A 125 -13.03 -4.94 -0.98
CA LYS A 125 -13.16 -6.38 -1.24
C LYS A 125 -12.80 -6.72 -2.68
N ALA A 126 -13.22 -5.90 -3.64
CA ALA A 126 -12.89 -6.04 -5.05
C ALA A 126 -11.37 -5.95 -5.28
N SER A 127 -10.71 -4.97 -4.66
CA SER A 127 -9.25 -4.80 -4.73
C SER A 127 -8.50 -6.05 -4.25
N TYR A 128 -8.88 -6.62 -3.10
CA TYR A 128 -8.26 -7.86 -2.62
C TYR A 128 -8.49 -9.04 -3.56
N LYS A 129 -9.69 -9.14 -4.16
CA LYS A 129 -9.99 -10.20 -5.11
C LYS A 129 -9.14 -10.10 -6.37
N LEU A 130 -9.06 -8.90 -6.97
CA LEU A 130 -8.24 -8.64 -8.15
C LEU A 130 -6.77 -8.98 -7.90
N LEU A 131 -6.21 -8.57 -6.77
CA LEU A 131 -4.84 -8.90 -6.39
C LEU A 131 -4.63 -10.41 -6.24
N ALA A 132 -5.54 -11.10 -5.54
CA ALA A 132 -5.44 -12.54 -5.35
C ALA A 132 -5.49 -13.30 -6.68
N ASP A 133 -6.41 -12.92 -7.57
CA ASP A 133 -6.56 -13.52 -8.89
C ASP A 133 -5.30 -13.28 -9.75
N ALA A 134 -4.75 -12.06 -9.75
CA ALA A 134 -3.55 -11.72 -10.50
C ALA A 134 -2.31 -12.52 -10.05
N PHE A 135 -2.11 -12.67 -8.74
CA PHE A 135 -1.00 -13.47 -8.20
C PHE A 135 -1.18 -14.98 -8.47
N ASN A 136 -2.40 -15.51 -8.47
CA ASN A 136 -2.66 -16.90 -8.77
C ASN A 136 -2.41 -17.23 -10.24
N THR A 137 -2.77 -16.33 -11.16
CA THR A 137 -2.54 -16.50 -12.60
C THR A 137 -1.05 -16.57 -12.95
N ARG A 138 -0.20 -15.83 -12.25
CA ARG A 138 1.27 -15.86 -12.48
C ARG A 138 1.99 -17.08 -11.87
N LYS A 139 1.32 -17.82 -10.99
CA LYS A 139 1.87 -19.07 -10.40
C LYS A 139 1.58 -20.32 -11.22
N SER A 140 0.72 -20.18 -12.24
CA SER A 140 0.35 -21.27 -13.16
C SER A 140 1.22 -21.23 -14.39
#